data_226bde689f523efe7f61db0f5691624b
#
_entry.id   226bde689f523efe7f61db0f5691624b
#
_cell.length_a   1.000
_cell.length_b   1.000
_cell.length_c   1.000
_cell.angle_alpha   90.00
_cell.angle_beta   90.00
_cell.angle_gamma   90.00
#
_symmetry.space_group_name_H-M   'P 1'
#
loop_
_entity.id
_entity.type
_entity.pdbx_description
1 polymer ?
#
loop_
_entity_poly.entity_id
_entity_poly.type
_entity_poly.pdbx_seq_one_letter_code
_entity_poly.pdbx_strand_id
1 'polypeptide(L)'
;MTAGPPDPTSRFSDRVQDYVRWRPGYPPQVVEALRTDLGLQPSHVVADVGSGTGILSRLLVENGNVVYGVEPNREMAAVAEADLAPTGRFHSIDGRAEATTLGDGSVDLITAGQAFHWFKVPESRAEFGRILRPGGGVALVWNLRRLDSTPFLRDYEAFLRRWSNDYEEVSEKYAKQESLRGLFGNGGWRERRFDSAQHFDFEGLRGRLLSSSYTPREGDPRRAEMLAALPAVFEAHARDGRVAFEYDTRMFLGRPA
;
A
#
# COMPACT_ATOMS: atom_id res chain seq x y z
N MET A 1 21.86 -14.26 19.52
CA MET A 1 21.85 -13.15 18.56
C MET A 1 20.46 -13.09 17.98
N THR A 2 19.62 -12.20 18.45
CA THR A 2 18.29 -11.96 17.86
C THR A 2 18.51 -11.31 16.51
N ALA A 3 18.13 -12.00 15.42
CA ALA A 3 18.09 -11.41 14.10
C ALA A 3 17.25 -10.13 14.17
N GLY A 4 17.80 -9.01 13.72
CA GLY A 4 17.04 -7.76 13.59
C GLY A 4 15.80 -7.95 12.70
N PRO A 5 14.83 -7.03 12.75
CA PRO A 5 13.65 -7.12 11.91
C PRO A 5 14.10 -7.28 10.43
N PRO A 6 13.44 -8.17 9.66
CA PRO A 6 13.81 -8.43 8.27
C PRO A 6 13.78 -7.11 7.46
N ASP A 7 14.78 -6.93 6.59
CA ASP A 7 14.88 -5.78 5.71
C ASP A 7 13.55 -5.65 4.91
N PRO A 8 12.87 -4.50 5.01
CA PRO A 8 11.60 -4.29 4.30
C PRO A 8 11.73 -4.49 2.78
N THR A 9 12.92 -4.29 2.21
CA THR A 9 13.18 -4.45 0.77
C THR A 9 13.12 -5.89 0.28
N SER A 10 13.25 -6.90 1.16
CA SER A 10 13.21 -8.33 0.81
C SER A 10 11.97 -9.07 1.32
N ARG A 11 11.11 -8.39 2.10
CA ARG A 11 9.99 -9.05 2.80
C ARG A 11 8.93 -9.65 1.87
N PHE A 12 8.80 -9.14 0.66
CA PHE A 12 7.74 -9.49 -0.28
C PHE A 12 8.19 -10.27 -1.51
N SER A 13 9.49 -10.48 -1.68
CA SER A 13 10.06 -11.11 -2.89
C SER A 13 9.51 -12.49 -3.21
N ASP A 14 9.25 -13.32 -2.20
CA ASP A 14 8.73 -14.68 -2.35
C ASP A 14 7.21 -14.76 -2.63
N ARG A 15 6.49 -13.61 -2.64
CA ARG A 15 5.01 -13.53 -2.74
C ARG A 15 4.51 -12.50 -3.75
N VAL A 16 5.38 -12.02 -4.62
CA VAL A 16 5.06 -10.90 -5.53
C VAL A 16 3.86 -11.22 -6.42
N GLN A 17 3.73 -12.45 -6.95
CA GLN A 17 2.61 -12.84 -7.82
C GLN A 17 1.27 -12.84 -7.08
N ASP A 18 1.22 -13.40 -5.87
CA ASP A 18 0.03 -13.37 -5.02
C ASP A 18 -0.30 -11.93 -4.57
N TYR A 19 0.74 -11.13 -4.32
CA TYR A 19 0.58 -9.71 -3.98
C TYR A 19 -0.14 -8.95 -5.09
N VAL A 20 0.31 -9.06 -6.33
CA VAL A 20 -0.30 -8.40 -7.50
C VAL A 20 -1.75 -8.79 -7.68
N ARG A 21 -2.05 -10.08 -7.58
CA ARG A 21 -3.37 -10.63 -7.93
C ARG A 21 -4.43 -10.35 -6.87
N TRP A 22 -4.05 -10.30 -5.59
CA TRP A 22 -5.01 -10.36 -4.49
C TRP A 22 -5.01 -9.14 -3.57
N ARG A 23 -4.04 -8.22 -3.70
CA ARG A 23 -4.06 -6.99 -2.91
C ARG A 23 -5.13 -6.02 -3.39
N PRO A 24 -5.76 -5.25 -2.47
CA PRO A 24 -6.75 -4.27 -2.85
C PRO A 24 -6.14 -3.17 -3.70
N GLY A 25 -6.82 -2.81 -4.78
CA GLY A 25 -6.61 -1.53 -5.45
C GLY A 25 -7.08 -0.36 -4.57
N TYR A 26 -6.91 0.84 -5.07
CA TYR A 26 -7.45 2.03 -4.41
C TYR A 26 -8.72 2.49 -5.13
N PRO A 27 -9.72 3.02 -4.40
CA PRO A 27 -10.94 3.52 -5.03
C PRO A 27 -10.66 4.79 -5.84
N PRO A 28 -11.42 5.03 -6.94
CA PRO A 28 -11.22 6.20 -7.82
C PRO A 28 -11.31 7.54 -7.09
N GLN A 29 -12.01 7.60 -5.96
CA GLN A 29 -12.11 8.76 -5.09
C GLN A 29 -10.74 9.24 -4.57
N VAL A 30 -9.71 8.40 -4.57
CA VAL A 30 -8.32 8.81 -4.26
C VAL A 30 -7.83 9.86 -5.26
N VAL A 31 -8.03 9.62 -6.56
CA VAL A 31 -7.65 10.59 -7.60
C VAL A 31 -8.49 11.86 -7.50
N GLU A 32 -9.78 11.73 -7.22
CA GLU A 32 -10.65 12.91 -7.04
C GLU A 32 -10.21 13.78 -5.86
N ALA A 33 -9.82 13.17 -4.74
CA ALA A 33 -9.27 13.91 -3.61
C ALA A 33 -7.92 14.59 -3.95
N LEU A 34 -7.06 13.94 -4.73
CA LEU A 34 -5.83 14.57 -5.23
C LEU A 34 -6.12 15.80 -6.10
N ARG A 35 -7.16 15.73 -6.94
CA ARG A 35 -7.59 16.87 -7.76
C ARG A 35 -8.15 18.02 -6.92
N THR A 36 -9.02 17.70 -5.97
CA THR A 36 -9.74 18.72 -5.17
C THR A 36 -8.87 19.34 -4.08
N ASP A 37 -8.03 18.57 -3.40
CA ASP A 37 -7.27 19.02 -2.24
C ASP A 37 -5.84 19.47 -2.58
N LEU A 38 -5.21 18.90 -3.61
CA LEU A 38 -3.84 19.22 -4.04
C LEU A 38 -3.74 19.75 -5.47
N GLY A 39 -4.87 19.91 -6.16
CA GLY A 39 -4.91 20.48 -7.50
C GLY A 39 -4.28 19.58 -8.58
N LEU A 40 -4.29 18.24 -8.40
CA LEU A 40 -3.75 17.31 -9.40
C LEU A 40 -4.37 17.54 -10.76
N GLN A 41 -3.54 17.68 -11.79
CA GLN A 41 -3.92 17.77 -13.20
C GLN A 41 -3.29 16.62 -13.98
N PRO A 42 -3.87 16.17 -15.09
CA PRO A 42 -3.29 15.11 -15.94
C PRO A 42 -1.88 15.42 -16.46
N SER A 43 -1.55 16.71 -16.60
CA SER A 43 -0.21 17.17 -17.02
C SER A 43 0.85 17.16 -15.92
N HIS A 44 0.45 16.95 -14.67
CA HIS A 44 1.37 16.93 -13.55
C HIS A 44 2.23 15.67 -13.54
N VAL A 45 3.48 15.82 -13.10
CA VAL A 45 4.43 14.75 -12.86
C VAL A 45 4.32 14.30 -11.40
N VAL A 46 4.18 13.01 -11.17
CA VAL A 46 4.01 12.43 -9.83
C VAL A 46 5.14 11.46 -9.52
N ALA A 47 5.71 11.56 -8.31
CA ALA A 47 6.55 10.51 -7.76
C ALA A 47 5.70 9.62 -6.83
N ASP A 48 5.56 8.33 -7.16
CA ASP A 48 4.95 7.33 -6.28
C ASP A 48 6.06 6.61 -5.52
N VAL A 49 6.25 6.95 -4.24
CA VAL A 49 7.39 6.52 -3.43
C VAL A 49 7.04 5.29 -2.60
N GLY A 50 7.85 4.24 -2.73
CA GLY A 50 7.48 2.89 -2.29
C GLY A 50 6.37 2.34 -3.19
N SER A 51 6.51 2.50 -4.51
CA SER A 51 5.48 2.19 -5.49
C SER A 51 5.13 0.70 -5.56
N GLY A 52 6.02 -0.16 -5.08
CA GLY A 52 5.82 -1.60 -5.07
C GLY A 52 5.53 -2.15 -6.46
N THR A 53 4.44 -2.86 -6.60
CA THR A 53 3.96 -3.43 -7.87
C THR A 53 3.11 -2.45 -8.70
N GLY A 54 3.10 -1.15 -8.35
CA GLY A 54 2.46 -0.10 -9.13
C GLY A 54 0.95 0.05 -8.93
N ILE A 55 0.37 -0.50 -7.86
CA ILE A 55 -1.10 -0.45 -7.62
C ILE A 55 -1.61 0.99 -7.57
N LEU A 56 -0.93 1.90 -6.85
CA LEU A 56 -1.32 3.31 -6.80
C LEU A 56 -0.90 4.05 -8.08
N SER A 57 0.30 3.76 -8.57
CA SER A 57 0.82 4.31 -9.82
C SER A 57 -0.14 4.12 -10.99
N ARG A 58 -0.81 2.97 -11.10
CA ARG A 58 -1.80 2.67 -12.14
C ARG A 58 -2.90 3.72 -12.20
N LEU A 59 -3.51 4.07 -11.05
CA LEU A 59 -4.57 5.08 -11.01
C LEU A 59 -4.10 6.45 -11.53
N LEU A 60 -2.85 6.80 -11.24
CA LEU A 60 -2.26 8.07 -11.67
C LEU A 60 -1.94 8.06 -13.16
N VAL A 61 -1.41 6.94 -13.68
CA VAL A 61 -1.17 6.74 -15.12
C VAL A 61 -2.51 6.80 -15.90
N GLU A 62 -3.54 6.12 -15.41
CA GLU A 62 -4.90 6.15 -15.98
C GLU A 62 -5.52 7.56 -15.94
N ASN A 63 -5.17 8.38 -14.94
CA ASN A 63 -5.53 9.79 -14.87
C ASN A 63 -4.81 10.65 -15.93
N GLY A 64 -3.78 10.13 -16.60
CA GLY A 64 -2.98 10.81 -17.62
C GLY A 64 -1.65 11.35 -17.13
N ASN A 65 -1.29 11.14 -15.86
CA ASN A 65 -0.06 11.62 -15.28
C ASN A 65 1.18 10.85 -15.78
N VAL A 66 2.32 11.54 -15.86
CA VAL A 66 3.63 10.90 -15.86
C VAL A 66 3.98 10.53 -14.42
N VAL A 67 4.33 9.26 -14.19
CA VAL A 67 4.60 8.71 -12.86
C VAL A 67 6.02 8.15 -12.80
N TYR A 68 6.80 8.63 -11.85
CA TYR A 68 8.05 8.02 -11.43
C TYR A 68 7.79 7.11 -10.24
N GLY A 69 7.80 5.79 -10.47
CA GLY A 69 7.65 4.78 -9.41
C GLY A 69 8.99 4.52 -8.74
N VAL A 70 9.19 5.05 -7.53
CA VAL A 70 10.42 4.88 -6.76
C VAL A 70 10.30 3.65 -5.87
N GLU A 71 11.08 2.59 -6.15
CA GLU A 71 10.98 1.31 -5.43
C GLU A 71 12.37 0.63 -5.33
N PRO A 72 12.86 0.35 -4.11
CA PRO A 72 14.14 -0.32 -3.92
C PRO A 72 14.08 -1.84 -4.12
N ASN A 73 12.89 -2.46 -4.06
CA ASN A 73 12.73 -3.89 -4.30
C ASN A 73 12.59 -4.14 -5.81
N ARG A 74 13.63 -4.71 -6.41
CA ARG A 74 13.70 -4.94 -7.86
C ARG A 74 12.61 -5.87 -8.40
N GLU A 75 12.18 -6.87 -7.62
CA GLU A 75 11.16 -7.83 -8.05
C GLU A 75 9.78 -7.16 -8.10
N MET A 76 9.47 -6.29 -7.14
CA MET A 76 8.25 -5.50 -7.16
C MET A 76 8.29 -4.45 -8.28
N ALA A 77 9.41 -3.73 -8.43
CA ALA A 77 9.59 -2.73 -9.47
C ALA A 77 9.46 -3.33 -10.87
N ALA A 78 10.03 -4.53 -11.11
CA ALA A 78 9.92 -5.22 -12.38
C ALA A 78 8.48 -5.56 -12.78
N VAL A 79 7.62 -5.87 -11.80
CA VAL A 79 6.18 -6.09 -12.06
C VAL A 79 5.49 -4.79 -12.47
N ALA A 80 5.74 -3.70 -11.75
CA ALA A 80 5.19 -2.38 -12.09
C ALA A 80 5.65 -1.94 -13.48
N GLU A 81 6.92 -2.16 -13.79
CA GLU A 81 7.51 -1.81 -15.09
C GLU A 81 6.89 -2.61 -16.22
N ALA A 82 6.79 -3.95 -16.09
CA ALA A 82 6.19 -4.81 -17.10
C ALA A 82 4.74 -4.43 -17.42
N ASP A 83 4.00 -3.97 -16.42
CA ASP A 83 2.59 -3.66 -16.51
C ASP A 83 2.31 -2.23 -16.96
N LEU A 84 3.09 -1.24 -16.50
CA LEU A 84 2.80 0.17 -16.70
C LEU A 84 3.71 0.88 -17.71
N ALA A 85 4.96 0.42 -17.93
CA ALA A 85 5.86 1.05 -18.88
C ALA A 85 5.31 1.09 -20.35
N PRO A 86 4.54 0.09 -20.83
CA PRO A 86 3.94 0.15 -22.15
C PRO A 86 2.99 1.34 -22.37
N THR A 87 2.51 1.98 -21.30
CA THR A 87 1.69 3.20 -21.39
C THR A 87 2.49 4.43 -21.84
N GLY A 88 3.83 4.38 -21.78
CA GLY A 88 4.72 5.51 -22.02
C GLY A 88 4.68 6.59 -20.94
N ARG A 89 3.97 6.36 -19.84
CA ARG A 89 3.78 7.34 -18.74
C ARG A 89 4.34 6.89 -17.41
N PHE A 90 4.83 5.66 -17.29
CA PHE A 90 5.44 5.13 -16.07
C PHE A 90 6.94 4.92 -16.27
N HIS A 91 7.72 5.38 -15.29
CA HIS A 91 9.16 5.21 -15.24
C HIS A 91 9.57 4.60 -13.90
N SER A 92 10.18 3.44 -13.93
CA SER A 92 10.72 2.77 -12.74
C SER A 92 12.04 3.40 -12.32
N ILE A 93 12.15 3.71 -11.03
CA ILE A 93 13.33 4.36 -10.43
C ILE A 93 13.82 3.51 -9.25
N ASP A 94 15.07 3.05 -9.32
CA ASP A 94 15.73 2.40 -8.18
C ASP A 94 16.11 3.49 -7.16
N GLY A 95 15.38 3.54 -6.05
CA GLY A 95 15.54 4.58 -5.03
C GLY A 95 14.74 4.29 -3.77
N ARG A 96 14.95 5.12 -2.78
CA ARG A 96 14.26 5.04 -1.46
C ARG A 96 13.63 6.39 -1.14
N ALA A 97 12.74 6.43 -0.16
CA ALA A 97 12.09 7.67 0.25
C ALA A 97 13.08 8.75 0.73
N GLU A 98 14.21 8.33 1.28
CA GLU A 98 15.29 9.19 1.76
C GLU A 98 16.26 9.65 0.66
N ALA A 99 16.24 8.99 -0.51
CA ALA A 99 17.13 9.24 -1.65
C ALA A 99 16.46 8.69 -2.93
N THR A 100 15.57 9.48 -3.50
CA THR A 100 14.77 9.08 -4.66
C THR A 100 15.54 9.06 -5.98
N THR A 101 16.71 9.70 -6.02
CA THR A 101 17.51 9.95 -7.22
C THR A 101 16.87 10.91 -8.25
N LEU A 102 15.67 11.41 -7.99
CA LEU A 102 15.01 12.39 -8.83
C LEU A 102 15.67 13.77 -8.70
N GLY A 103 15.55 14.60 -9.73
CA GLY A 103 16.10 15.96 -9.75
C GLY A 103 15.34 16.92 -8.81
N ASP A 104 15.99 18.02 -8.44
CA ASP A 104 15.39 19.10 -7.64
C ASP A 104 14.19 19.69 -8.38
N GLY A 105 13.07 19.93 -7.69
CA GLY A 105 11.89 20.54 -8.27
C GLY A 105 11.35 19.83 -9.52
N SER A 106 11.50 18.50 -9.60
CA SER A 106 11.14 17.71 -10.78
C SER A 106 9.71 17.22 -10.79
N VAL A 107 9.02 17.15 -9.62
CA VAL A 107 7.67 16.60 -9.51
C VAL A 107 6.69 17.59 -8.90
N ASP A 108 5.43 17.49 -9.31
CA ASP A 108 4.33 18.32 -8.81
C ASP A 108 3.68 17.72 -7.56
N LEU A 109 3.71 16.39 -7.45
CA LEU A 109 3.08 15.66 -6.37
C LEU A 109 3.90 14.43 -5.98
N ILE A 110 3.84 14.08 -4.69
CA ILE A 110 4.37 12.81 -4.18
C ILE A 110 3.20 12.00 -3.65
N THR A 111 3.15 10.71 -3.99
CA THR A 111 2.24 9.74 -3.39
C THR A 111 3.02 8.63 -2.71
N ALA A 112 2.42 8.01 -1.68
CA ALA A 112 2.93 6.79 -1.08
C ALA A 112 1.75 5.92 -0.64
N GLY A 113 1.62 4.75 -1.28
CA GLY A 113 0.58 3.77 -0.99
C GLY A 113 1.09 2.65 -0.10
N GLN A 114 0.56 2.48 1.13
CA GLN A 114 0.96 1.41 2.07
C GLN A 114 2.46 1.39 2.42
N ALA A 115 3.22 2.48 2.21
CA ALA A 115 4.68 2.48 2.29
C ALA A 115 5.26 3.35 3.41
N PHE A 116 4.61 4.45 3.79
CA PHE A 116 5.17 5.49 4.67
C PHE A 116 5.68 4.97 6.03
N HIS A 117 5.13 3.90 6.55
CA HIS A 117 5.57 3.30 7.82
C HIS A 117 6.98 2.67 7.75
N TRP A 118 7.57 2.56 6.56
CA TRP A 118 8.94 2.13 6.33
C TRP A 118 9.93 3.29 6.21
N PHE A 119 9.44 4.53 6.06
CA PHE A 119 10.28 5.69 5.76
C PHE A 119 10.96 6.23 7.02
N LYS A 120 12.18 6.70 6.84
CA LYS A 120 12.86 7.53 7.83
C LYS A 120 12.35 8.97 7.67
N VAL A 121 11.40 9.36 8.51
CA VAL A 121 10.59 10.56 8.32
C VAL A 121 11.41 11.84 8.15
N PRO A 122 12.44 12.14 8.98
CA PRO A 122 13.22 13.37 8.80
C PRO A 122 13.94 13.45 7.45
N GLU A 123 14.59 12.35 7.05
CA GLU A 123 15.34 12.27 5.81
C GLU A 123 14.40 12.28 4.59
N SER A 124 13.29 11.54 4.66
CA SER A 124 12.28 11.54 3.60
C SER A 124 11.62 12.91 3.44
N ARG A 125 11.38 13.64 4.53
CA ARG A 125 10.87 15.00 4.47
C ARG A 125 11.83 15.94 3.73
N ALA A 126 13.12 15.86 4.03
CA ALA A 126 14.15 16.67 3.35
C ALA A 126 14.18 16.36 1.84
N GLU A 127 14.15 15.07 1.49
CA GLU A 127 14.16 14.62 0.10
C GLU A 127 12.86 15.03 -0.64
N PHE A 128 11.71 14.91 0.00
CA PHE A 128 10.43 15.34 -0.57
C PHE A 128 10.40 16.84 -0.83
N GLY A 129 10.93 17.64 0.13
CA GLY A 129 11.08 19.08 -0.06
C GLY A 129 12.00 19.44 -1.21
N ARG A 130 13.05 18.63 -1.47
CA ARG A 130 14.01 18.85 -2.56
C ARG A 130 13.38 18.57 -3.94
N ILE A 131 12.68 17.43 -4.09
CA ILE A 131 12.15 17.01 -5.40
C ILE A 131 10.85 17.68 -5.79
N LEU A 132 10.06 18.19 -4.81
CA LEU A 132 8.81 18.89 -5.08
C LEU A 132 9.04 20.26 -5.71
N ARG A 133 8.24 20.57 -6.71
CA ARG A 133 8.11 21.94 -7.23
C ARG A 133 7.46 22.85 -6.18
N PRO A 134 7.72 24.18 -6.24
CA PRO A 134 7.02 25.13 -5.38
C PRO A 134 5.49 24.94 -5.44
N GLY A 135 4.86 24.78 -4.27
CA GLY A 135 3.43 24.52 -4.17
C GLY A 135 3.01 23.08 -4.30
N GLY A 136 3.93 22.16 -4.57
CA GLY A 136 3.66 20.73 -4.61
C GLY A 136 3.19 20.15 -3.28
N GLY A 137 2.59 18.96 -3.32
CA GLY A 137 2.02 18.30 -2.16
C GLY A 137 2.40 16.83 -2.03
N VAL A 138 2.06 16.27 -0.86
CA VAL A 138 2.25 14.85 -0.55
C VAL A 138 0.92 14.23 -0.17
N ALA A 139 0.67 13.02 -0.67
CA ALA A 139 -0.48 12.21 -0.30
C ALA A 139 -0.03 10.82 0.15
N LEU A 140 -0.38 10.46 1.38
CA LEU A 140 -0.13 9.15 1.96
C LEU A 140 -1.45 8.38 1.98
N VAL A 141 -1.47 7.14 1.46
CA VAL A 141 -2.71 6.37 1.29
C VAL A 141 -2.57 4.98 1.91
N TRP A 142 -3.59 4.55 2.66
CA TRP A 142 -3.70 3.21 3.22
C TRP A 142 -5.08 2.61 2.99
N ASN A 143 -5.11 1.33 2.64
CA ASN A 143 -6.29 0.49 2.74
C ASN A 143 -6.24 -0.28 4.06
N LEU A 144 -7.08 0.09 5.00
CA LEU A 144 -7.22 -0.58 6.28
C LEU A 144 -8.40 -1.54 6.21
N ARG A 145 -8.13 -2.84 6.31
CA ARG A 145 -9.22 -3.82 6.38
C ARG A 145 -10.02 -3.60 7.66
N ARG A 146 -11.35 -3.53 7.55
CA ARG A 146 -12.23 -3.55 8.71
C ARG A 146 -12.16 -4.92 9.39
N LEU A 147 -12.18 -4.93 10.71
CA LEU A 147 -11.92 -6.15 11.48
C LEU A 147 -13.19 -6.83 11.94
N ASP A 148 -14.27 -6.07 12.16
CA ASP A 148 -15.48 -6.50 12.87
C ASP A 148 -16.79 -5.99 12.27
N SER A 149 -16.77 -5.29 11.16
CA SER A 149 -17.96 -4.70 10.52
C SER A 149 -18.98 -5.75 10.03
N THR A 150 -18.53 -6.98 9.77
CA THR A 150 -19.39 -8.11 9.39
C THR A 150 -19.06 -9.36 10.20
N PRO A 151 -19.98 -10.35 10.30
CA PRO A 151 -19.68 -11.64 10.91
C PRO A 151 -18.46 -12.32 10.27
N PHE A 152 -18.35 -12.29 8.94
CA PHE A 152 -17.18 -12.82 8.22
C PHE A 152 -15.88 -12.18 8.69
N LEU A 153 -15.82 -10.85 8.77
CA LEU A 153 -14.60 -10.15 9.13
C LEU A 153 -14.17 -10.43 10.58
N ARG A 154 -15.12 -10.58 11.50
CA ARG A 154 -14.83 -11.01 12.89
C ARG A 154 -14.21 -12.40 12.95
N ASP A 155 -14.82 -13.36 12.25
CA ASP A 155 -14.32 -14.74 12.28
C ASP A 155 -13.00 -14.87 11.52
N TYR A 156 -12.81 -14.12 10.42
CA TYR A 156 -11.55 -14.05 9.72
C TYR A 156 -10.44 -13.38 10.57
N GLU A 157 -10.78 -12.37 11.35
CA GLU A 157 -9.84 -11.75 12.31
C GLU A 157 -9.41 -12.74 13.39
N ALA A 158 -10.37 -13.50 13.98
CA ALA A 158 -10.06 -14.55 14.93
C ALA A 158 -9.21 -15.66 14.32
N PHE A 159 -9.48 -16.02 13.05
CA PHE A 159 -8.67 -16.95 12.28
C PHE A 159 -7.22 -16.46 12.12
N LEU A 160 -7.01 -15.19 11.74
CA LEU A 160 -5.69 -14.62 11.58
C LEU A 160 -4.90 -14.60 12.90
N ARG A 161 -5.53 -14.22 14.01
CA ARG A 161 -4.89 -14.23 15.34
C ARG A 161 -4.44 -15.62 15.77
N ARG A 162 -5.18 -16.65 15.40
CA ARG A 162 -4.85 -18.05 15.71
C ARG A 162 -3.66 -18.56 14.90
N TRP A 163 -3.57 -18.22 13.61
CA TRP A 163 -2.67 -18.89 12.67
C TRP A 163 -1.47 -18.05 12.24
N SER A 164 -1.52 -16.75 12.38
CA SER A 164 -0.44 -15.85 11.94
C SER A 164 0.71 -15.77 12.94
N ASN A 165 1.90 -15.39 12.45
CA ASN A 165 3.12 -15.34 13.25
C ASN A 165 3.24 -14.03 14.05
N ASP A 166 3.23 -12.89 13.35
CA ASP A 166 3.51 -11.55 13.86
C ASP A 166 2.37 -10.56 13.54
N TYR A 167 1.13 -11.07 13.56
CA TYR A 167 -0.05 -10.33 13.08
C TYR A 167 -0.28 -9.02 13.84
N GLU A 168 -0.18 -9.02 15.16
CA GLU A 168 -0.41 -7.83 15.98
C GLU A 168 0.66 -6.75 15.74
N GLU A 169 1.93 -7.13 15.62
CA GLU A 169 3.02 -6.21 15.33
C GLU A 169 2.88 -5.54 13.95
N VAL A 170 2.30 -6.25 12.98
CA VAL A 170 2.09 -5.74 11.62
C VAL A 170 0.86 -4.84 11.55
N SER A 171 -0.21 -5.16 12.29
CA SER A 171 -1.46 -4.40 12.27
C SER A 171 -1.33 -3.00 12.88
N GLU A 172 -0.40 -2.80 13.82
CA GLU A 172 -0.18 -1.51 14.50
C GLU A 172 0.71 -0.51 13.73
N LYS A 173 1.30 -0.89 12.61
CA LYS A 173 2.29 -0.08 11.86
C LYS A 173 1.71 1.07 11.03
N TYR A 174 0.40 1.31 11.10
CA TYR A 174 -0.22 2.37 10.30
C TYR A 174 0.03 3.77 10.89
N ALA A 175 0.02 4.76 10.00
CA ALA A 175 0.35 6.17 10.21
C ALA A 175 0.19 6.67 11.66
N LYS A 176 1.26 6.57 12.43
CA LYS A 176 1.32 7.19 13.76
C LYS A 176 1.22 8.69 13.59
N GLN A 177 0.40 9.36 14.42
CA GLN A 177 0.26 10.82 14.37
C GLN A 177 1.60 11.56 14.46
N GLU A 178 2.55 10.99 15.22
CA GLU A 178 3.90 11.53 15.34
C GLU A 178 4.64 11.56 14.00
N SER A 179 4.55 10.47 13.22
CA SER A 179 5.15 10.39 11.88
C SER A 179 4.51 11.38 10.91
N LEU A 180 3.18 11.56 10.98
CA LEU A 180 2.47 12.59 10.17
C LEU A 180 2.91 13.99 10.55
N ARG A 181 3.05 14.29 11.86
CA ARG A 181 3.60 15.57 12.33
C ARG A 181 5.04 15.79 11.88
N GLY A 182 5.84 14.72 11.90
CA GLY A 182 7.21 14.76 11.40
C GLY A 182 7.32 15.16 9.93
N LEU A 183 6.38 14.68 9.09
CA LEU A 183 6.35 15.01 7.67
C LEU A 183 5.69 16.36 7.37
N PHE A 184 4.49 16.61 7.91
CA PHE A 184 3.63 17.74 7.54
C PHE A 184 3.69 18.92 8.53
N GLY A 185 4.41 18.79 9.64
CA GLY A 185 4.36 19.79 10.71
C GLY A 185 3.05 19.73 11.53
N ASN A 186 2.85 20.74 12.40
CA ASN A 186 1.69 20.78 13.28
C ASN A 186 0.42 21.22 12.51
N GLY A 187 -0.43 20.22 12.18
CA GLY A 187 -1.75 20.49 11.57
C GLY A 187 -1.71 20.76 10.06
N GLY A 188 -0.58 20.51 9.40
CA GLY A 188 -0.40 20.76 7.97
C GLY A 188 -1.02 19.74 7.01
N TRP A 189 -1.91 18.85 7.49
CA TRP A 189 -2.56 17.84 6.64
C TRP A 189 -4.06 17.78 6.82
N ARG A 190 -4.75 17.25 5.79
CA ARG A 190 -6.17 16.85 5.82
C ARG A 190 -6.27 15.33 5.75
N GLU A 191 -7.27 14.76 6.39
CA GLU A 191 -7.63 13.35 6.24
C GLU A 191 -8.88 13.23 5.36
N ARG A 192 -8.84 12.25 4.44
CA ARG A 192 -9.98 11.76 3.68
C ARG A 192 -10.17 10.28 3.96
N ARG A 193 -11.41 9.82 3.94
CA ARG A 193 -11.76 8.40 4.09
C ARG A 193 -12.74 8.01 3.00
N PHE A 194 -12.53 6.84 2.46
CA PHE A 194 -13.38 6.24 1.43
C PHE A 194 -13.64 4.80 1.78
N ASP A 195 -14.88 4.36 1.60
CA ASP A 195 -15.24 2.96 1.70
C ASP A 195 -14.80 2.23 0.42
N SER A 196 -14.26 1.03 0.59
CA SER A 196 -13.99 0.14 -0.52
C SER A 196 -14.18 -1.31 -0.10
N ALA A 197 -14.39 -2.20 -1.08
CA ALA A 197 -14.54 -3.61 -0.82
C ALA A 197 -13.95 -4.46 -1.93
N GLN A 198 -13.45 -5.65 -1.57
CA GLN A 198 -13.12 -6.72 -2.51
C GLN A 198 -14.01 -7.93 -2.22
N HIS A 199 -14.51 -8.55 -3.28
CA HIS A 199 -15.30 -9.76 -3.18
C HIS A 199 -14.51 -10.95 -3.69
N PHE A 200 -14.37 -11.97 -2.87
CA PHE A 200 -13.58 -13.15 -3.17
C PHE A 200 -14.44 -14.41 -3.16
N ASP A 201 -14.27 -15.26 -4.17
CA ASP A 201 -14.52 -16.68 -4.07
C ASP A 201 -13.50 -17.35 -3.15
N PHE A 202 -13.59 -18.65 -2.97
CA PHE A 202 -12.67 -19.37 -2.09
C PHE A 202 -11.18 -19.28 -2.54
N GLU A 203 -10.95 -19.39 -3.83
CA GLU A 203 -9.60 -19.24 -4.41
C GLU A 203 -9.02 -17.82 -4.13
N GLY A 204 -9.83 -16.80 -4.33
CA GLY A 204 -9.46 -15.42 -4.04
C GLY A 204 -9.18 -15.19 -2.55
N LEU A 205 -10.02 -15.74 -1.65
CA LEU A 205 -9.79 -15.67 -0.20
C LEU A 205 -8.47 -16.34 0.19
N ARG A 206 -8.21 -17.53 -0.35
CA ARG A 206 -6.97 -18.27 -0.13
C ARG A 206 -5.74 -17.48 -0.63
N GLY A 207 -5.80 -16.95 -1.84
CA GLY A 207 -4.74 -16.14 -2.43
C GLY A 207 -4.51 -14.84 -1.64
N ARG A 208 -5.59 -14.18 -1.20
CA ARG A 208 -5.51 -12.98 -0.34
C ARG A 208 -4.84 -13.27 0.99
N LEU A 209 -5.16 -14.41 1.63
CA LEU A 209 -4.50 -14.87 2.85
C LEU A 209 -3.00 -15.08 2.61
N LEU A 210 -2.63 -15.83 1.58
CA LEU A 210 -1.24 -16.17 1.26
C LEU A 210 -0.39 -14.96 0.83
N SER A 211 -1.00 -13.91 0.28
CA SER A 211 -0.33 -12.65 -0.06
C SER A 211 0.12 -11.85 1.17
N SER A 212 -0.31 -12.25 2.37
CA SER A 212 -0.03 -11.51 3.60
C SER A 212 1.29 -11.94 4.23
N SER A 213 2.12 -10.96 4.63
CA SER A 213 3.47 -11.21 5.14
C SER A 213 3.50 -11.94 6.50
N TYR A 214 2.42 -11.89 7.24
CA TYR A 214 2.25 -12.51 8.56
C TYR A 214 1.78 -13.97 8.50
N THR A 215 1.41 -14.50 7.33
CA THR A 215 1.01 -15.91 7.22
C THR A 215 2.22 -16.85 7.21
N PRO A 216 2.08 -18.07 7.77
CA PRO A 216 3.13 -19.08 7.75
C PRO A 216 3.68 -19.33 6.35
N ARG A 217 5.02 -19.41 6.22
CA ARG A 217 5.70 -19.63 4.93
C ARG A 217 5.57 -21.08 4.48
N GLU A 218 5.93 -21.33 3.25
CA GLU A 218 6.09 -22.69 2.74
C GLU A 218 7.13 -23.44 3.58
N GLY A 219 6.80 -24.71 3.96
CA GLY A 219 7.61 -25.49 4.88
C GLY A 219 7.26 -25.30 6.38
N ASP A 220 6.49 -24.29 6.78
CA ASP A 220 5.98 -24.20 8.16
C ASP A 220 4.83 -25.21 8.34
N PRO A 221 4.90 -26.14 9.32
CA PRO A 221 3.87 -27.15 9.55
C PRO A 221 2.48 -26.56 9.81
N ARG A 222 2.41 -25.37 10.44
CA ARG A 222 1.14 -24.68 10.70
C ARG A 222 0.43 -24.19 9.43
N ARG A 223 1.15 -24.07 8.30
CA ARG A 223 0.56 -23.65 7.03
C ARG A 223 -0.50 -24.63 6.53
N ALA A 224 -0.23 -25.93 6.61
CA ALA A 224 -1.17 -26.96 6.19
C ALA A 224 -2.45 -26.93 7.03
N GLU A 225 -2.32 -26.82 8.36
CA GLU A 225 -3.44 -26.73 9.29
C GLU A 225 -4.25 -25.43 9.07
N MET A 226 -3.59 -24.29 8.89
CA MET A 226 -4.23 -23.02 8.54
C MET A 226 -5.07 -23.13 7.27
N LEU A 227 -4.50 -23.72 6.20
CA LEU A 227 -5.22 -23.87 4.94
C LEU A 227 -6.37 -24.88 5.04
N ALA A 228 -6.24 -25.92 5.86
CA ALA A 228 -7.32 -26.87 6.12
C ALA A 228 -8.48 -26.26 6.93
N ALA A 229 -8.23 -25.25 7.77
CA ALA A 229 -9.23 -24.57 8.55
C ALA A 229 -9.96 -23.43 7.79
N LEU A 230 -9.40 -22.91 6.69
CA LEU A 230 -9.94 -21.77 5.96
C LEU A 230 -11.31 -22.02 5.32
N PRO A 231 -11.63 -23.23 4.75
CA PRO A 231 -12.94 -23.52 4.16
C PRO A 231 -14.09 -23.28 5.13
N ALA A 232 -13.94 -23.66 6.39
CA ALA A 232 -15.00 -23.50 7.40
C ALA A 232 -15.38 -22.02 7.61
N VAL A 233 -14.38 -21.10 7.60
CA VAL A 233 -14.63 -19.65 7.68
C VAL A 233 -15.35 -19.15 6.43
N PHE A 234 -14.95 -19.65 5.25
CA PHE A 234 -15.59 -19.27 3.99
C PHE A 234 -17.03 -19.73 3.91
N GLU A 235 -17.27 -21.02 4.13
CA GLU A 235 -18.61 -21.66 4.01
C GLU A 235 -19.64 -21.07 4.97
N ALA A 236 -19.21 -20.71 6.19
CA ALA A 236 -20.10 -20.10 7.18
C ALA A 236 -20.65 -18.73 6.75
N HIS A 237 -19.93 -18.01 5.87
CA HIS A 237 -20.23 -16.62 5.56
C HIS A 237 -20.43 -16.31 4.08
N ALA A 238 -20.12 -17.25 3.18
CA ALA A 238 -20.26 -17.01 1.74
C ALA A 238 -21.71 -16.71 1.36
N ARG A 239 -21.91 -15.65 0.59
CA ARG A 239 -23.16 -15.29 -0.08
C ARG A 239 -22.92 -15.34 -1.58
N ASP A 240 -23.75 -16.07 -2.30
CA ASP A 240 -23.56 -16.30 -3.74
C ASP A 240 -22.14 -16.75 -4.10
N GLY A 241 -21.56 -17.63 -3.26
CA GLY A 241 -20.20 -18.16 -3.44
C GLY A 241 -19.07 -17.14 -3.20
N ARG A 242 -19.33 -16.03 -2.50
CA ARG A 242 -18.33 -14.99 -2.24
C ARG A 242 -18.41 -14.46 -0.80
N VAL A 243 -17.25 -13.98 -0.33
CA VAL A 243 -17.10 -13.20 0.91
C VAL A 243 -16.59 -11.81 0.59
N ALA A 244 -16.92 -10.82 1.41
CA ALA A 244 -16.50 -9.43 1.21
C ALA A 244 -15.45 -9.00 2.24
N PHE A 245 -14.33 -8.47 1.77
CA PHE A 245 -13.38 -7.70 2.56
C PHE A 245 -13.72 -6.22 2.43
N GLU A 246 -14.13 -5.61 3.52
CA GLU A 246 -14.38 -4.18 3.59
C GLU A 246 -13.13 -3.44 4.07
N TYR A 247 -12.87 -2.28 3.48
CA TYR A 247 -11.72 -1.44 3.78
C TYR A 247 -12.14 0.00 4.02
N ASP A 248 -11.46 0.64 4.96
CA ASP A 248 -11.35 2.09 5.03
C ASP A 248 -10.10 2.52 4.27
N THR A 249 -10.26 3.13 3.09
CA THR A 249 -9.16 3.79 2.43
C THR A 249 -8.97 5.16 3.09
N ARG A 250 -7.87 5.29 3.86
CA ARG A 250 -7.50 6.54 4.54
C ARG A 250 -6.42 7.25 3.77
N MET A 251 -6.57 8.53 3.59
CA MET A 251 -5.65 9.36 2.84
C MET A 251 -5.31 10.61 3.64
N PHE A 252 -4.02 10.91 3.77
CA PHE A 252 -3.50 12.09 4.44
C PHE A 252 -2.79 12.97 3.41
N LEU A 253 -3.28 14.20 3.24
CA LEU A 253 -2.84 15.12 2.21
C LEU A 253 -2.33 16.40 2.82
N GLY A 254 -1.18 16.88 2.39
CA GLY A 254 -0.60 18.13 2.88
C GLY A 254 0.65 18.52 2.10
N ARG A 255 1.30 19.56 2.60
CA ARG A 255 2.62 19.96 2.13
C ARG A 255 3.65 19.60 3.18
N PRO A 256 4.86 19.15 2.79
CA PRO A 256 5.94 18.96 3.76
C PRO A 256 6.22 20.29 4.48
N ALA A 257 6.46 20.22 5.79
CA ALA A 257 6.75 21.42 6.60
C ALA A 257 8.19 21.86 6.45
#